data_d894817080abc0b051173ece1cc6cf3a
#
_entry.id   d894817080abc0b051173ece1cc6cf3a
#
_cell.length_a   1.000
_cell.length_b   1.000
_cell.length_c   1.000
_cell.angle_alpha   90.00
_cell.angle_beta   90.00
_cell.angle_gamma   90.00
#
_symmetry.space_group_name_H-M   'P 1'
#
loop_
_entity.id
_entity.type
_entity.pdbx_description
1 polymer ?
#
loop_
_entity_poly.entity_id
_entity_poly.type
_entity_poly.pdbx_seq_one_letter_code
_entity_poly.pdbx_strand_id
1 'polypeptide(L)'
;MPICVLLIDNNACHAQVVVSALADPWLGWQVDVATSVQAGLQRVRQGGVDIVICRHQLQDGTAFDVLEVLQGIPALVLVRPGLEGHAAHAMRHGFADFAVQDPDSNYLLALPAQIEAVLERSTSARARRSAEAMLTRQHRLLQAISRAQAVFIASAKPEAAFDALLDELMELTRSSFGMVGHVQHTPGGSPTLHLHAMTDIRRDEATRMQTVRRLQEARVFDST
;
A
#
# COMPACT_ATOMS: atom_id res chain seq x y z
N MET A 1 19.99 4.24 -0.04
CA MET A 1 19.71 4.82 -1.37
C MET A 1 19.63 6.32 -1.19
N PRO A 2 20.13 7.14 -2.13
CA PRO A 2 19.95 8.58 -2.05
C PRO A 2 18.46 8.93 -2.10
N ILE A 3 18.06 9.96 -1.35
CA ILE A 3 16.70 10.49 -1.40
C ILE A 3 16.51 11.19 -2.75
N CYS A 4 15.44 10.86 -3.46
CA CYS A 4 15.08 11.48 -4.73
C CYS A 4 13.99 12.53 -4.51
N VAL A 5 14.36 13.79 -4.71
CA VAL A 5 13.48 14.96 -4.62
C VAL A 5 13.04 15.35 -6.02
N LEU A 6 11.74 15.40 -6.28
CA LEU A 6 11.22 15.98 -7.53
C LEU A 6 10.77 17.40 -7.28
N LEU A 7 11.43 18.35 -7.92
CA LEU A 7 11.03 19.77 -7.95
C LEU A 7 10.18 20.03 -9.20
N ILE A 8 8.97 20.51 -9.02
CA ILE A 8 8.09 20.96 -10.12
C ILE A 8 7.99 22.48 -10.07
N ASP A 9 8.72 23.14 -10.95
CA ASP A 9 8.78 24.59 -11.03
C ASP A 9 8.99 25.07 -12.48
N ASN A 10 8.11 25.93 -12.96
CA ASN A 10 8.15 26.49 -14.30
C ASN A 10 9.09 27.71 -14.43
N ASN A 11 9.70 28.15 -13.35
CA ASN A 11 10.72 29.22 -13.35
C ASN A 11 12.12 28.61 -13.27
N ALA A 12 12.82 28.58 -14.40
CA ALA A 12 14.14 27.96 -14.49
C ALA A 12 15.17 28.58 -13.53
N CYS A 13 15.17 29.92 -13.37
CA CYS A 13 16.07 30.58 -12.44
C CYS A 13 15.82 30.18 -10.99
N HIS A 14 14.55 30.13 -10.60
CA HIS A 14 14.16 29.72 -9.26
C HIS A 14 14.47 28.22 -9.02
N ALA A 15 14.15 27.36 -9.99
CA ALA A 15 14.48 25.95 -9.93
C ALA A 15 15.98 25.69 -9.71
N GLN A 16 16.82 26.45 -10.41
CA GLN A 16 18.27 26.34 -10.25
C GLN A 16 18.75 26.69 -8.83
N VAL A 17 18.17 27.74 -8.25
CA VAL A 17 18.50 28.16 -6.88
C VAL A 17 18.07 27.09 -5.86
N VAL A 18 16.87 26.54 -6.00
CA VAL A 18 16.39 25.44 -5.16
C VAL A 18 17.27 24.19 -5.30
N VAL A 19 17.60 23.81 -6.54
CA VAL A 19 18.51 22.68 -6.79
C VAL A 19 19.86 22.91 -6.12
N SER A 20 20.43 24.12 -6.25
CA SER A 20 21.72 24.45 -5.62
C SER A 20 21.66 24.37 -4.09
N ALA A 21 20.54 24.74 -3.48
CA ALA A 21 20.35 24.65 -2.03
C ALA A 21 20.21 23.20 -1.54
N LEU A 22 19.69 22.31 -2.38
CA LEU A 22 19.48 20.89 -2.05
C LEU A 22 20.65 19.99 -2.53
N ALA A 23 21.53 20.49 -3.35
CA ALA A 23 22.68 19.75 -3.91
C ALA A 23 23.89 19.70 -2.96
N ASP A 24 23.72 19.92 -1.67
CA ASP A 24 24.78 19.79 -0.67
C ASP A 24 25.32 18.35 -0.68
N PRO A 25 26.62 18.13 -0.89
CA PRO A 25 27.22 16.79 -0.86
C PRO A 25 26.95 16.00 0.43
N TRP A 26 26.72 16.68 1.56
CA TRP A 26 26.41 16.05 2.83
C TRP A 26 24.99 15.46 2.88
N LEU A 27 24.06 16.00 2.09
CA LEU A 27 22.69 15.47 1.99
C LEU A 27 22.63 14.21 1.14
N GLY A 28 23.47 14.12 0.10
CA GLY A 28 23.50 12.99 -0.82
C GLY A 28 22.19 12.80 -1.59
N TRP A 29 21.41 13.88 -1.77
CA TRP A 29 20.12 13.84 -2.44
C TRP A 29 20.25 13.97 -3.94
N GLN A 30 19.36 13.30 -4.66
CA GLN A 30 19.17 13.48 -6.09
C GLN A 30 17.97 14.40 -6.31
N VAL A 31 18.17 15.48 -7.08
CA VAL A 31 17.09 16.43 -7.37
C VAL A 31 16.78 16.36 -8.86
N ASP A 32 15.56 15.92 -9.17
CA ASP A 32 15.01 15.94 -10.52
C ASP A 32 14.12 17.18 -10.68
N VAL A 33 14.15 17.80 -11.86
CA VAL A 33 13.37 19.01 -12.12
C VAL A 33 12.37 18.76 -13.24
N ALA A 34 11.12 19.14 -13.00
CA ALA A 34 10.05 19.18 -13.99
C ALA A 34 9.53 20.63 -14.11
N THR A 35 9.27 21.07 -15.34
CA THR A 35 8.86 22.46 -15.61
C THR A 35 7.36 22.66 -15.75
N SER A 36 6.58 21.58 -15.61
CA SER A 36 5.12 21.58 -15.78
C SER A 36 4.47 20.49 -14.94
N VAL A 37 3.17 20.60 -14.71
CA VAL A 37 2.35 19.54 -14.08
C VAL A 37 2.51 18.23 -14.85
N GLN A 38 2.34 18.27 -16.17
CA GLN A 38 2.42 17.10 -17.02
C GLN A 38 3.77 16.38 -16.92
N ALA A 39 4.88 17.13 -16.98
CA ALA A 39 6.22 16.57 -16.84
C ALA A 39 6.44 15.99 -15.44
N GLY A 40 5.96 16.66 -14.40
CA GLY A 40 6.00 16.18 -13.02
C GLY A 40 5.25 14.86 -12.85
N LEU A 41 4.02 14.77 -13.35
CA LEU A 41 3.22 13.56 -13.32
C LEU A 41 3.87 12.39 -14.08
N GLN A 42 4.49 12.68 -15.23
CA GLN A 42 5.22 11.67 -15.98
C GLN A 42 6.41 11.14 -15.17
N ARG A 43 7.16 12.02 -14.51
CA ARG A 43 8.30 11.62 -13.67
C ARG A 43 7.86 10.80 -12.45
N VAL A 44 6.75 11.17 -11.79
CA VAL A 44 6.18 10.40 -10.67
C VAL A 44 5.79 8.98 -11.09
N ARG A 45 5.18 8.82 -12.27
CA ARG A 45 4.79 7.50 -12.80
C ARG A 45 5.98 6.58 -13.09
N GLN A 46 7.15 7.10 -13.32
CA GLN A 46 8.39 6.32 -13.49
C GLN A 46 8.89 5.70 -12.17
N GLY A 47 8.36 6.19 -11.04
CA GLY A 47 8.73 5.71 -9.71
C GLY A 47 10.06 6.26 -9.19
N GLY A 48 10.42 5.87 -7.97
CA GLY A 48 11.68 6.26 -7.34
C GLY A 48 11.73 7.70 -6.86
N VAL A 49 10.59 8.39 -6.69
CA VAL A 49 10.50 9.73 -6.09
C VAL A 49 10.09 9.56 -4.62
N ASP A 50 10.86 10.14 -3.71
CA ASP A 50 10.62 10.07 -2.26
C ASP A 50 9.78 11.25 -1.75
N ILE A 51 9.96 12.43 -2.35
CA ILE A 51 9.22 13.65 -2.01
C ILE A 51 9.05 14.54 -3.25
N VAL A 52 7.93 15.23 -3.34
CA VAL A 52 7.66 16.23 -4.36
C VAL A 52 7.66 17.62 -3.74
N ILE A 53 8.37 18.56 -4.35
CA ILE A 53 8.28 19.99 -4.06
C ILE A 53 7.63 20.64 -5.26
N CYS A 54 6.48 21.25 -5.08
CA CYS A 54 5.71 21.81 -6.17
C CYS A 54 5.41 23.28 -5.96
N ARG A 55 5.68 24.09 -6.96
CA ARG A 55 5.21 25.48 -6.96
C ARG A 55 3.69 25.52 -7.01
N HIS A 56 3.07 26.36 -6.18
CA HIS A 56 1.61 26.46 -6.07
C HIS A 56 0.94 26.68 -7.44
N GLN A 57 1.51 27.52 -8.30
CA GLN A 57 0.94 27.85 -9.61
C GLN A 57 1.95 27.57 -10.72
N LEU A 58 1.56 26.76 -11.66
CA LEU A 58 2.31 26.37 -12.86
C LEU A 58 1.61 26.89 -14.11
N GLN A 59 2.24 26.79 -15.29
CA GLN A 59 1.64 27.27 -16.54
C GLN A 59 0.45 26.42 -17.01
N ASP A 60 0.51 25.13 -16.73
CA ASP A 60 -0.43 24.09 -17.17
C ASP A 60 -1.32 23.57 -16.04
N GLY A 61 -1.32 24.23 -14.87
CA GLY A 61 -2.15 23.83 -13.72
C GLY A 61 -1.62 24.32 -12.39
N THR A 62 -1.95 23.62 -11.35
CA THR A 62 -1.61 23.92 -9.97
C THR A 62 -0.96 22.75 -9.25
N ALA A 63 -0.39 22.99 -8.09
CA ALA A 63 0.15 21.92 -7.23
C ALA A 63 -0.91 20.88 -6.83
N PHE A 64 -2.19 21.25 -6.80
CA PHE A 64 -3.28 20.34 -6.47
C PHE A 64 -3.48 19.25 -7.53
N ASP A 65 -3.30 19.60 -8.81
CA ASP A 65 -3.40 18.63 -9.92
C ASP A 65 -2.31 17.55 -9.82
N VAL A 66 -1.15 17.91 -9.25
CA VAL A 66 -0.08 16.95 -8.96
C VAL A 66 -0.45 16.05 -7.78
N LEU A 67 -1.02 16.62 -6.73
CA LEU A 67 -1.33 15.93 -5.48
C LEU A 67 -2.24 14.71 -5.68
N GLU A 68 -3.23 14.81 -6.56
CA GLU A 68 -4.19 13.73 -6.85
C GLU A 68 -3.51 12.42 -7.32
N VAL A 69 -2.33 12.52 -7.90
CA VAL A 69 -1.62 11.37 -8.50
C VAL A 69 -0.51 10.82 -7.60
N LEU A 70 -0.12 11.53 -6.54
CA LEU A 70 1.05 11.19 -5.72
C LEU A 70 0.93 9.88 -4.92
N GLN A 71 -0.27 9.31 -4.77
CA GLN A 71 -0.51 7.98 -4.14
C GLN A 71 0.31 7.72 -2.87
N GLY A 72 0.43 8.74 -2.01
CA GLY A 72 1.13 8.64 -0.74
C GLY A 72 2.61 9.06 -0.77
N ILE A 73 3.13 9.58 -1.88
CA ILE A 73 4.39 10.33 -1.87
C ILE A 73 4.11 11.67 -1.18
N PRO A 74 4.88 12.07 -0.16
CA PRO A 74 4.67 13.34 0.50
C PRO A 74 4.98 14.50 -0.44
N ALA A 75 4.21 15.57 -0.35
CA ALA A 75 4.40 16.77 -1.15
C ALA A 75 4.51 18.02 -0.28
N LEU A 76 5.42 18.90 -0.65
CA LEU A 76 5.61 20.23 -0.10
C LEU A 76 5.24 21.27 -1.17
N VAL A 77 4.45 22.26 -0.80
CA VAL A 77 4.05 23.32 -1.72
C VAL A 77 4.86 24.59 -1.47
N LEU A 78 5.40 25.19 -2.55
CA LEU A 78 6.03 26.49 -2.52
C LEU A 78 5.00 27.57 -2.86
N VAL A 79 4.75 28.48 -1.92
CA VAL A 79 3.80 29.59 -2.08
C VAL A 79 4.53 30.93 -2.12
N ARG A 80 4.00 31.88 -2.88
CA ARG A 80 4.53 33.26 -2.87
C ARG A 80 4.07 34.02 -1.63
N PRO A 81 4.83 35.03 -1.19
CA PRO A 81 4.40 35.92 -0.11
C PRO A 81 3.03 36.53 -0.40
N GLY A 82 2.20 36.67 0.62
CA GLY A 82 0.84 37.16 0.51
C GLY A 82 -0.20 36.11 0.12
N LEU A 83 0.24 34.88 -0.14
CA LEU A 83 -0.63 33.74 -0.47
C LEU A 83 -0.66 32.68 0.65
N GLU A 84 -0.38 33.06 1.89
CA GLU A 84 -0.32 32.13 3.05
C GLU A 84 -1.68 31.45 3.30
N GLY A 85 -2.79 32.10 2.91
CA GLY A 85 -4.11 31.46 2.92
C GLY A 85 -4.20 30.21 2.03
N HIS A 86 -3.45 30.19 0.91
CA HIS A 86 -3.36 29.04 0.03
C HIS A 86 -2.52 27.91 0.65
N ALA A 87 -1.52 28.25 1.48
CA ALA A 87 -0.78 27.26 2.25
C ALA A 87 -1.67 26.49 3.22
N ALA A 88 -2.51 27.22 3.98
CA ALA A 88 -3.49 26.59 4.88
C ALA A 88 -4.51 25.74 4.11
N HIS A 89 -4.89 26.13 2.91
CA HIS A 89 -5.75 25.35 2.03
C HIS A 89 -5.02 24.08 1.55
N ALA A 90 -3.77 24.20 1.11
CA ALA A 90 -2.95 23.08 0.66
C ALA A 90 -2.77 22.00 1.75
N MET A 91 -2.50 22.41 2.99
CA MET A 91 -2.38 21.48 4.12
C MET A 91 -3.67 20.69 4.36
N ARG A 92 -4.84 21.33 4.23
CA ARG A 92 -6.13 20.62 4.37
C ARG A 92 -6.42 19.64 3.24
N HIS A 93 -5.81 19.86 2.07
CA HIS A 93 -5.97 18.97 0.90
C HIS A 93 -4.93 17.84 0.84
N GLY A 94 -4.00 17.80 1.81
CA GLY A 94 -3.10 16.64 1.94
C GLY A 94 -1.64 16.91 1.60
N PHE A 95 -1.23 18.17 1.37
CA PHE A 95 0.18 18.51 1.36
C PHE A 95 0.79 18.25 2.73
N ALA A 96 2.00 17.73 2.75
CA ALA A 96 2.70 17.38 3.99
C ALA A 96 3.30 18.59 4.68
N ASP A 97 3.65 19.65 3.90
CA ASP A 97 4.17 20.91 4.40
C ASP A 97 4.10 22.01 3.32
N PHE A 98 4.47 23.22 3.68
CA PHE A 98 4.60 24.34 2.73
C PHE A 98 5.83 25.21 3.08
N ALA A 99 6.37 25.91 2.07
CA ALA A 99 7.36 26.94 2.28
C ALA A 99 6.95 28.23 1.56
N VAL A 100 7.15 29.37 2.22
CA VAL A 100 6.86 30.69 1.64
C VAL A 100 8.14 31.21 0.98
N GLN A 101 8.05 31.50 -0.30
CA GLN A 101 9.16 32.03 -1.10
C GLN A 101 9.40 33.50 -0.74
N ASP A 102 10.15 33.76 0.33
CA ASP A 102 10.50 35.11 0.74
C ASP A 102 11.49 35.76 -0.27
N PRO A 103 11.47 37.11 -0.41
CA PRO A 103 12.34 37.81 -1.35
C PRO A 103 13.84 37.58 -1.11
N ASP A 104 14.21 37.39 0.16
CA ASP A 104 15.60 37.17 0.57
C ASP A 104 16.03 35.71 0.46
N SER A 105 15.13 34.82 0.00
CA SER A 105 15.36 33.38 -0.17
C SER A 105 15.78 32.64 1.11
N ASN A 106 15.43 33.16 2.30
CA ASN A 106 15.76 32.52 3.58
C ASN A 106 15.10 31.16 3.76
N TYR A 107 13.93 30.95 3.12
CA TYR A 107 13.25 29.65 3.16
C TYR A 107 14.12 28.51 2.63
N LEU A 108 15.09 28.79 1.74
CA LEU A 108 16.02 27.78 1.22
C LEU A 108 16.92 27.20 2.30
N LEU A 109 17.26 27.99 3.31
CA LEU A 109 18.07 27.52 4.45
C LEU A 109 17.30 26.52 5.31
N ALA A 110 15.98 26.68 5.40
CA ALA A 110 15.10 25.82 6.19
C ALA A 110 14.61 24.59 5.38
N LEU A 111 14.64 24.68 4.05
CA LEU A 111 14.05 23.69 3.16
C LEU A 111 14.59 22.26 3.36
N PRO A 112 15.92 22.03 3.50
CA PRO A 112 16.43 20.69 3.79
C PRO A 112 15.85 20.08 5.06
N ALA A 113 15.85 20.82 6.15
CA ALA A 113 15.29 20.35 7.43
C ALA A 113 13.77 20.09 7.36
N GLN A 114 13.04 20.90 6.58
CA GLN A 114 11.61 20.67 6.34
C GLN A 114 11.39 19.37 5.55
N ILE A 115 12.19 19.11 4.52
CA ILE A 115 12.13 17.88 3.71
C ILE A 115 12.38 16.66 4.60
N GLU A 116 13.44 16.68 5.41
CA GLU A 116 13.77 15.59 6.35
C GLU A 116 12.62 15.33 7.31
N ALA A 117 12.07 16.36 7.93
CA ALA A 117 10.94 16.23 8.84
C ALA A 117 9.68 15.69 8.16
N VAL A 118 9.41 16.05 6.91
CA VAL A 118 8.30 15.50 6.11
C VAL A 118 8.52 14.03 5.81
N LEU A 119 9.72 13.66 5.39
CA LEU A 119 10.06 12.26 5.08
C LEU A 119 9.98 11.38 6.33
N GLU A 120 10.50 11.84 7.47
CA GLU A 120 10.43 11.11 8.73
C GLU A 120 8.97 10.91 9.19
N ARG A 121 8.15 11.95 9.15
CA ARG A 121 6.72 11.85 9.45
C ARG A 121 5.99 10.88 8.52
N SER A 122 6.31 10.92 7.23
CA SER A 122 5.71 10.05 6.22
C SER A 122 6.10 8.58 6.42
N THR A 123 7.38 8.30 6.67
CA THR A 123 7.86 6.93 6.93
C THR A 123 7.28 6.35 8.20
N SER A 124 7.24 7.13 9.28
CA SER A 124 6.62 6.74 10.56
C SER A 124 5.13 6.45 10.42
N ALA A 125 4.40 7.30 9.68
CA ALA A 125 2.98 7.10 9.42
C ALA A 125 2.72 5.84 8.58
N ARG A 126 3.57 5.55 7.58
CA ARG A 126 3.49 4.32 6.78
C ARG A 126 3.76 3.08 7.62
N ALA A 127 4.82 3.09 8.43
CA ALA A 127 5.17 2.00 9.33
C ALA A 127 4.02 1.69 10.30
N ARG A 128 3.43 2.74 10.90
CA ARG A 128 2.28 2.61 11.78
C ARG A 128 1.07 1.99 11.09
N ARG A 129 0.68 2.49 9.90
CA ARG A 129 -0.44 1.92 9.12
C ARG A 129 -0.21 0.45 8.77
N SER A 130 1.02 0.09 8.38
CA SER A 130 1.39 -1.28 8.08
C SER A 130 1.27 -2.19 9.30
N ALA A 131 1.75 -1.74 10.45
CA ALA A 131 1.64 -2.47 11.72
C ALA A 131 0.18 -2.64 12.17
N GLU A 132 -0.63 -1.58 12.07
CA GLU A 132 -2.07 -1.62 12.38
C GLU A 132 -2.82 -2.60 11.45
N ALA A 133 -2.50 -2.60 10.15
CA ALA A 133 -3.09 -3.53 9.19
C ALA A 133 -2.69 -4.99 9.49
N MET A 134 -1.43 -5.22 9.86
CA MET A 134 -0.93 -6.54 10.25
C MET A 134 -1.62 -7.05 11.52
N LEU A 135 -1.73 -6.21 12.56
CA LEU A 135 -2.43 -6.54 13.79
C LEU A 135 -3.89 -6.88 13.54
N THR A 136 -4.58 -6.08 12.72
CA THR A 136 -5.97 -6.33 12.34
C THR A 136 -6.13 -7.68 11.64
N ARG A 137 -5.20 -8.01 10.73
CA ARG A 137 -5.21 -9.30 10.04
C ARG A 137 -4.97 -10.46 11.00
N GLN A 138 -4.00 -10.34 11.91
CA GLN A 138 -3.73 -11.36 12.94
C GLN A 138 -4.94 -11.56 13.86
N HIS A 139 -5.55 -10.47 14.31
CA HIS A 139 -6.73 -10.54 15.17
C HIS A 139 -7.90 -11.27 14.50
N ARG A 140 -8.18 -10.97 13.24
CA ARG A 140 -9.22 -11.68 12.46
C ARG A 140 -8.92 -13.17 12.33
N LEU A 141 -7.65 -13.53 12.07
CA LEU A 141 -7.25 -14.93 11.99
C LEU A 141 -7.44 -15.66 13.31
N LEU A 142 -7.05 -15.05 14.44
CA LEU A 142 -7.23 -15.64 15.76
C LEU A 142 -8.73 -15.79 16.11
N GLN A 143 -9.56 -14.83 15.75
CA GLN A 143 -11.00 -14.94 15.94
C GLN A 143 -11.62 -16.08 15.10
N ALA A 144 -11.15 -16.26 13.84
CA ALA A 144 -11.62 -17.35 13.00
C ALA A 144 -11.26 -18.72 13.62
N ILE A 145 -10.01 -18.88 14.08
CA ILE A 145 -9.56 -20.10 14.76
C ILE A 145 -10.37 -20.35 16.03
N SER A 146 -10.59 -19.32 16.87
CA SER A 146 -11.37 -19.45 18.09
C SER A 146 -12.83 -19.85 17.82
N ARG A 147 -13.46 -19.29 16.78
CA ARG A 147 -14.80 -19.66 16.37
C ARG A 147 -14.86 -21.11 15.90
N ALA A 148 -13.92 -21.54 15.06
CA ALA A 148 -13.84 -22.93 14.61
C ALA A 148 -13.65 -23.91 15.77
N GLN A 149 -12.77 -23.58 16.73
CA GLN A 149 -12.60 -24.37 17.96
C GLN A 149 -13.87 -24.43 18.80
N ALA A 150 -14.57 -23.31 18.99
CA ALA A 150 -15.82 -23.28 19.76
C ALA A 150 -16.90 -24.15 19.10
N VAL A 151 -17.03 -24.11 17.77
CA VAL A 151 -17.94 -24.99 17.02
C VAL A 151 -17.52 -26.45 17.17
N PHE A 152 -16.23 -26.76 17.06
CA PHE A 152 -15.74 -28.13 17.26
C PHE A 152 -16.02 -28.69 18.63
N ILE A 153 -15.86 -27.89 19.70
CA ILE A 153 -16.11 -28.29 21.07
C ILE A 153 -17.63 -28.46 21.34
N ALA A 154 -18.46 -27.57 20.75
CA ALA A 154 -19.91 -27.57 20.95
C ALA A 154 -20.65 -28.57 20.06
N SER A 155 -20.05 -29.02 18.95
CA SER A 155 -20.69 -29.87 17.96
C SER A 155 -20.39 -31.34 18.24
N ALA A 156 -21.47 -32.17 18.27
CA ALA A 156 -21.33 -33.63 18.26
C ALA A 156 -20.83 -34.17 16.89
N LYS A 157 -20.78 -33.32 15.86
CA LYS A 157 -20.34 -33.68 14.50
C LYS A 157 -19.14 -32.80 14.09
N PRO A 158 -17.97 -33.41 13.86
CA PRO A 158 -16.77 -32.67 13.43
C PRO A 158 -16.94 -31.92 12.10
N GLU A 159 -17.81 -32.40 11.22
CA GLU A 159 -18.05 -31.80 9.88
C GLU A 159 -18.51 -30.35 9.98
N ALA A 160 -19.41 -30.02 10.91
CA ALA A 160 -19.89 -28.65 11.10
C ALA A 160 -18.78 -27.64 11.49
N ALA A 161 -17.73 -28.13 12.17
CA ALA A 161 -16.58 -27.29 12.51
C ALA A 161 -15.69 -27.00 11.27
N PHE A 162 -15.57 -27.96 10.39
CA PHE A 162 -14.82 -27.77 9.15
C PHE A 162 -15.55 -26.86 8.16
N ASP A 163 -16.87 -26.93 8.08
CA ASP A 163 -17.68 -26.01 7.29
C ASP A 163 -17.54 -24.57 7.80
N ALA A 164 -17.68 -24.35 9.11
CA ALA A 164 -17.50 -23.03 9.72
C ALA A 164 -16.07 -22.47 9.52
N LEU A 165 -15.06 -23.31 9.63
CA LEU A 165 -13.66 -22.91 9.35
C LEU A 165 -13.47 -22.52 7.89
N LEU A 166 -14.06 -23.28 6.98
CA LEU A 166 -13.98 -23.01 5.54
C LEU A 166 -14.62 -21.67 5.18
N ASP A 167 -15.81 -21.40 5.70
CA ASP A 167 -16.53 -20.13 5.49
C ASP A 167 -15.70 -18.93 5.96
N GLU A 168 -15.13 -19.00 7.15
CA GLU A 168 -14.24 -17.95 7.69
C GLU A 168 -12.98 -17.76 6.85
N LEU A 169 -12.34 -18.83 6.40
CA LEU A 169 -11.16 -18.76 5.55
C LEU A 169 -11.49 -18.13 4.19
N MET A 170 -12.65 -18.46 3.63
CA MET A 170 -13.11 -17.88 2.38
C MET A 170 -13.38 -16.39 2.50
N GLU A 171 -14.00 -15.95 3.58
CA GLU A 171 -14.22 -14.52 3.85
C GLU A 171 -12.89 -13.78 4.03
N LEU A 172 -11.95 -14.35 4.81
CA LEU A 172 -10.64 -13.76 5.06
C LEU A 172 -9.79 -13.61 3.79
N THR A 173 -9.85 -14.61 2.90
CA THR A 173 -9.06 -14.64 1.65
C THR A 173 -9.80 -14.00 0.49
N ARG A 174 -11.09 -13.68 0.65
CA ARG A 174 -12.01 -13.27 -0.43
C ARG A 174 -12.02 -14.27 -1.57
N SER A 175 -11.90 -15.55 -1.26
CA SER A 175 -11.92 -16.63 -2.23
C SER A 175 -13.35 -17.02 -2.53
N SER A 176 -13.62 -17.36 -3.79
CA SER A 176 -14.94 -17.87 -4.23
C SER A 176 -15.04 -19.39 -4.14
N PHE A 177 -13.96 -20.06 -3.83
CA PHE A 177 -13.86 -21.50 -3.71
C PHE A 177 -12.84 -21.89 -2.64
N GLY A 178 -13.14 -22.94 -1.88
CA GLY A 178 -12.24 -23.51 -0.90
C GLY A 178 -12.58 -24.95 -0.56
N MET A 179 -11.61 -25.67 -0.01
CA MET A 179 -11.78 -27.01 0.55
C MET A 179 -10.89 -27.18 1.78
N VAL A 180 -11.34 -27.99 2.73
CA VAL A 180 -10.59 -28.38 3.92
C VAL A 180 -10.53 -29.90 3.98
N GLY A 181 -9.34 -30.44 4.12
CA GLY A 181 -9.13 -31.90 4.23
C GLY A 181 -7.77 -32.20 4.83
N HIS A 182 -7.50 -33.50 5.04
CA HIS A 182 -6.19 -33.99 5.47
C HIS A 182 -5.66 -35.06 4.52
N VAL A 183 -4.35 -35.15 4.41
CA VAL A 183 -3.69 -36.19 3.64
C VAL A 183 -3.31 -37.33 4.59
N GLN A 184 -3.82 -38.53 4.35
CA GLN A 184 -3.47 -39.72 5.09
C GLN A 184 -2.42 -40.51 4.32
N HIS A 185 -1.30 -40.80 4.98
CA HIS A 185 -0.25 -41.64 4.44
C HIS A 185 -0.39 -43.04 4.98
N THR A 186 -0.62 -44.00 4.12
CA THR A 186 -0.62 -45.44 4.49
C THR A 186 0.81 -46.01 4.26
N PRO A 187 1.38 -46.78 5.17
CA PRO A 187 2.68 -47.40 4.96
C PRO A 187 2.70 -48.24 3.67
N GLY A 188 3.49 -47.82 2.67
CA GLY A 188 3.58 -48.48 1.37
C GLY A 188 2.48 -48.17 0.35
N GLY A 189 1.55 -47.24 0.67
CA GLY A 189 0.47 -46.78 -0.23
C GLY A 189 0.67 -45.35 -0.72
N SER A 190 -0.06 -44.99 -1.78
CA SER A 190 -0.15 -43.58 -2.24
C SER A 190 -0.91 -42.71 -1.21
N PRO A 191 -0.51 -41.46 -1.03
CA PRO A 191 -1.23 -40.53 -0.13
C PRO A 191 -2.67 -40.36 -0.60
N THR A 192 -3.62 -40.37 0.36
CA THR A 192 -5.05 -40.23 0.09
C THR A 192 -5.55 -38.95 0.74
N LEU A 193 -6.25 -38.11 -0.03
CA LEU A 193 -6.88 -36.89 0.48
C LEU A 193 -8.27 -37.21 1.03
N HIS A 194 -8.49 -36.96 2.32
CA HIS A 194 -9.79 -37.00 2.96
C HIS A 194 -10.36 -35.60 3.11
N LEU A 195 -11.44 -35.30 2.38
CA LEU A 195 -12.12 -34.02 2.42
C LEU A 195 -13.11 -33.97 3.60
N HIS A 196 -13.05 -32.88 4.37
CA HIS A 196 -13.95 -32.60 5.49
C HIS A 196 -15.00 -31.54 5.13
N ALA A 197 -14.63 -30.51 4.37
CA ALA A 197 -15.51 -29.47 3.90
C ALA A 197 -15.09 -28.98 2.50
N MET A 198 -16.06 -28.57 1.70
CA MET A 198 -15.83 -27.99 0.38
C MET A 198 -16.98 -27.05 0.02
N THR A 199 -16.66 -25.87 -0.51
CA THR A 199 -17.69 -24.96 -1.02
C THR A 199 -18.37 -25.53 -2.25
N ASP A 200 -19.67 -25.29 -2.35
CA ASP A 200 -20.48 -25.73 -3.48
C ASP A 200 -20.17 -24.88 -4.72
N ILE A 201 -19.39 -25.41 -5.64
CA ILE A 201 -19.00 -24.72 -6.87
C ILE A 201 -20.18 -24.63 -7.85
N ARG A 202 -21.17 -25.52 -7.70
CA ARG A 202 -22.37 -25.56 -8.53
C ARG A 202 -23.55 -26.12 -7.73
N ARG A 203 -24.73 -25.57 -7.95
CA ARG A 203 -26.01 -25.91 -7.31
C ARG A 203 -26.48 -27.36 -7.50
N ASP A 204 -25.64 -28.25 -8.05
CA ASP A 204 -26.02 -29.62 -8.36
C ASP A 204 -25.18 -30.61 -7.57
N GLU A 205 -25.86 -31.40 -6.73
CA GLU A 205 -25.30 -32.41 -5.84
C GLU A 205 -24.55 -33.53 -6.59
N ALA A 206 -24.99 -33.86 -7.82
CA ALA A 206 -24.33 -34.84 -8.66
C ALA A 206 -22.93 -34.37 -9.11
N THR A 207 -22.77 -33.09 -9.42
CA THR A 207 -21.49 -32.47 -9.81
C THR A 207 -20.55 -32.36 -8.61
N ARG A 208 -21.10 -32.13 -7.39
CA ARG A 208 -20.33 -32.12 -6.16
C ARG A 208 -19.70 -33.50 -5.91
N MET A 209 -20.49 -34.56 -5.95
CA MET A 209 -20.01 -35.94 -5.76
C MET A 209 -18.98 -36.34 -6.81
N GLN A 210 -19.17 -35.94 -8.05
CA GLN A 210 -18.24 -36.24 -9.13
C GLN A 210 -16.91 -35.48 -8.97
N THR A 211 -16.93 -34.24 -8.49
CA THR A 211 -15.74 -33.42 -8.24
C THR A 211 -14.96 -33.99 -7.04
N VAL A 212 -15.64 -34.33 -5.94
CA VAL A 212 -15.03 -34.99 -4.78
C VAL A 212 -14.37 -36.31 -5.18
N ARG A 213 -15.07 -37.13 -5.97
CA ARG A 213 -14.54 -38.40 -6.42
C ARG A 213 -13.32 -38.24 -7.35
N ARG A 214 -13.33 -37.24 -8.27
CA ARG A 214 -12.18 -36.90 -9.10
C ARG A 214 -10.99 -36.39 -8.28
N LEU A 215 -11.22 -35.59 -7.24
CA LEU A 215 -10.16 -35.10 -6.34
C LEU A 215 -9.60 -36.24 -5.47
N GLN A 216 -10.41 -37.21 -5.08
CA GLN A 216 -9.97 -38.39 -4.36
C GLN A 216 -9.20 -39.37 -5.27
N GLU A 217 -9.59 -39.48 -6.55
CA GLU A 217 -8.96 -40.33 -7.56
C GLU A 217 -7.72 -39.65 -8.18
N ALA A 218 -7.67 -38.33 -8.20
CA ALA A 218 -6.51 -37.59 -8.68
C ALA A 218 -5.38 -37.73 -7.66
N ARG A 219 -4.28 -38.35 -8.05
CA ARG A 219 -3.00 -38.32 -7.33
C ARG A 219 -2.48 -36.88 -7.32
N VAL A 220 -2.97 -36.06 -6.38
CA VAL A 220 -2.79 -34.60 -6.44
C VAL A 220 -1.43 -34.15 -5.89
N PHE A 221 -0.63 -35.02 -5.33
CA PHE A 221 0.71 -34.65 -4.85
C PHE A 221 1.74 -35.73 -5.23
N ASP A 222 2.26 -35.62 -6.46
CA ASP A 222 3.58 -36.09 -6.74
C ASP A 222 4.54 -35.02 -6.19
N SER A 223 5.11 -35.27 -5.02
CA SER A 223 6.16 -34.44 -4.43
C SER A 223 7.48 -34.89 -5.03
N THR A 224 7.98 -34.11 -6.02
CA THR A 224 9.42 -34.04 -6.30
C THR A 224 10.09 -33.10 -5.33
#